data_eb710ccfb2d6d7ef31c240832585cc22
#
_entry.id   eb710ccfb2d6d7ef31c240832585cc22
#
_cell.length_a   1.000
_cell.length_b   1.000
_cell.length_c   1.000
_cell.angle_alpha   90.00
_cell.angle_beta   90.00
_cell.angle_gamma   90.00
#
_symmetry.space_group_name_H-M   'P 1'
#
loop_
_entity.id
_entity.type
_entity.pdbx_description
1 polymer ?
#
loop_
_entity_poly.entity_id
_entity_poly.type
_entity_poly.pdbx_seq_one_letter_code
_entity_poly.pdbx_strand_id
1 'polypeptide(L)'
;MKVLVDTNVILDVLCNRKEFVADSLRVFQCCEAQRITGYISALSIPNIVYIMRKELDTEKIREILHTLTMVFSVVELRESDLLKAAELPFDDYEDAIQSVCATRVRADYIVTRNEKDFVNSPVQAISPTGLLKQF
;
A
#
# COMPACT_ATOMS: atom_id res chain seq x y z
N MET A 1 -4.67 3.24 -14.99
CA MET A 1 -5.17 3.35 -13.61
C MET A 1 -4.01 3.37 -12.63
N LYS A 2 -4.05 4.28 -11.68
CA LYS A 2 -3.05 4.41 -10.62
C LYS A 2 -3.68 4.03 -9.29
N VAL A 3 -3.00 3.20 -8.50
CA VAL A 3 -3.47 2.81 -7.17
C VAL A 3 -2.34 2.95 -6.15
N LEU A 4 -2.69 3.34 -4.94
CA LEU A 4 -1.79 3.24 -3.79
C LEU A 4 -2.19 1.99 -3.01
N VAL A 5 -1.24 1.11 -2.74
CA VAL A 5 -1.51 -0.15 -2.06
C VAL A 5 -1.14 -0.02 -0.58
N ASP A 6 -2.11 -0.27 0.29
CA ASP A 6 -1.92 -0.22 1.73
C ASP A 6 -0.95 -1.32 2.18
N THR A 7 -0.20 -1.03 3.23
CA THR A 7 0.81 -1.92 3.81
C THR A 7 0.27 -3.33 4.08
N ASN A 8 -0.95 -3.43 4.61
CA ASN A 8 -1.53 -4.74 4.93
C ASN A 8 -1.77 -5.62 3.71
N VAL A 9 -2.10 -5.02 2.56
CA VAL A 9 -2.27 -5.78 1.32
C VAL A 9 -0.93 -6.37 0.86
N ILE A 10 0.15 -5.61 0.99
CA ILE A 10 1.50 -6.09 0.70
C ILE A 10 1.87 -7.23 1.65
N LEU A 11 1.61 -7.07 2.95
CA LEU A 11 1.90 -8.08 3.95
C LEU A 11 1.07 -9.36 3.75
N ASP A 12 -0.14 -9.25 3.23
CA ASP A 12 -0.95 -10.43 2.90
C ASP A 12 -0.21 -11.35 1.93
N VAL A 13 0.49 -10.76 0.97
CA VAL A 13 1.28 -11.51 -0.01
C VAL A 13 2.57 -12.05 0.64
N LEU A 14 3.33 -11.17 1.30
CA LEU A 14 4.62 -11.52 1.87
C LEU A 14 4.52 -12.54 3.01
N CYS A 15 3.48 -12.44 3.82
CA CYS A 15 3.23 -13.33 4.95
C CYS A 15 2.30 -14.50 4.61
N ASN A 16 1.85 -14.60 3.37
CA ASN A 16 0.95 -15.66 2.90
C ASN A 16 -0.29 -15.80 3.80
N ARG A 17 -0.98 -14.69 4.06
CA ARG A 17 -2.18 -14.69 4.91
C ARG A 17 -3.34 -15.34 4.17
N LYS A 18 -3.70 -16.56 4.55
CA LYS A 18 -4.61 -17.46 3.81
C LYS A 18 -5.95 -16.81 3.43
N GLU A 19 -6.53 -16.01 4.30
CA GLU A 19 -7.82 -15.38 4.04
C GLU A 19 -7.78 -14.33 2.93
N PHE A 20 -6.62 -13.71 2.71
CA PHE A 20 -6.50 -12.53 1.86
C PHE A 20 -5.53 -12.67 0.69
N VAL A 21 -4.63 -13.65 0.77
CA VAL A 21 -3.49 -13.75 -0.15
C VAL A 21 -3.93 -13.90 -1.62
N ALA A 22 -5.01 -14.62 -1.89
CA ALA A 22 -5.42 -14.90 -3.27
C ALA A 22 -5.68 -13.60 -4.06
N ASP A 23 -6.54 -12.72 -3.54
CA ASP A 23 -6.87 -11.48 -4.23
C ASP A 23 -5.75 -10.45 -4.12
N SER A 24 -5.08 -10.36 -2.97
CA SER A 24 -3.94 -9.45 -2.80
C SER A 24 -2.80 -9.80 -3.75
N LEU A 25 -2.53 -11.09 -3.95
CA LEU A 25 -1.53 -11.55 -4.91
C LEU A 25 -1.89 -11.16 -6.35
N ARG A 26 -3.16 -11.28 -6.71
CA ARG A 26 -3.62 -10.89 -8.05
C ARG A 26 -3.45 -9.40 -8.30
N VAL A 27 -3.72 -8.56 -7.30
CA VAL A 27 -3.44 -7.12 -7.39
C VAL A 27 -1.94 -6.89 -7.59
N PHE A 28 -1.12 -7.57 -6.80
CA PHE A 28 0.34 -7.49 -6.91
C PHE A 28 0.80 -7.87 -8.32
N GLN A 29 0.25 -8.95 -8.87
CA GLN A 29 0.57 -9.42 -10.23
C GLN A 29 0.13 -8.41 -11.31
N CYS A 30 -1.00 -7.74 -11.12
CA CYS A 30 -1.43 -6.69 -12.04
C CYS A 30 -0.46 -5.50 -12.03
N CYS A 31 0.09 -5.16 -10.87
CA CYS A 31 1.12 -4.12 -10.76
C CYS A 31 2.42 -4.56 -11.42
N GLU A 32 2.84 -5.80 -11.17
CA GLU A 32 4.05 -6.37 -11.78
C GLU A 32 3.96 -6.40 -13.31
N ALA A 33 2.82 -6.77 -13.84
CA ALA A 33 2.56 -6.82 -15.28
C ALA A 33 2.28 -5.43 -15.89
N GLN A 34 2.33 -4.38 -15.07
CA GLN A 34 2.07 -2.99 -15.49
C GLN A 34 0.67 -2.78 -16.09
N ARG A 35 -0.28 -3.61 -15.73
CA ARG A 35 -1.68 -3.42 -16.10
C ARG A 35 -2.31 -2.27 -15.32
N ILE A 36 -1.81 -2.06 -14.10
CA ILE A 36 -2.10 -0.89 -13.27
C ILE A 36 -0.75 -0.35 -12.75
N THR A 37 -0.70 0.95 -12.50
CA THR A 37 0.48 1.57 -11.88
C THR A 37 0.30 1.52 -10.37
N GLY A 38 1.11 0.69 -9.70
CA GLY A 38 1.05 0.53 -8.25
C GLY A 38 2.03 1.43 -7.55
N TYR A 39 1.56 2.11 -6.52
CA TYR A 39 2.38 2.92 -5.61
C TYR A 39 2.30 2.35 -4.20
N ILE A 40 3.39 2.47 -3.46
CA ILE A 40 3.40 2.25 -2.02
C ILE A 40 4.05 3.47 -1.36
N SER A 41 3.57 3.82 -0.18
CA SER A 41 4.18 4.91 0.59
C SER A 41 5.55 4.49 1.11
N ALA A 42 6.49 5.42 1.16
CA ALA A 42 7.79 5.20 1.81
C ALA A 42 7.61 4.73 3.26
N LEU A 43 6.52 5.13 3.92
CA LEU A 43 6.20 4.68 5.28
C LEU A 43 6.01 3.15 5.35
N SER A 44 5.47 2.55 4.30
CA SER A 44 5.22 1.10 4.26
C SER A 44 6.52 0.29 4.32
N ILE A 45 7.61 0.80 3.78
CA ILE A 45 8.89 0.08 3.71
C ILE A 45 9.43 -0.27 5.10
N PRO A 46 9.69 0.70 6.01
CA PRO A 46 10.19 0.35 7.34
C PRO A 46 9.18 -0.48 8.15
N ASN A 47 7.88 -0.28 7.94
CA ASN A 47 6.86 -1.10 8.62
C ASN A 47 6.93 -2.55 8.18
N ILE A 48 7.11 -2.81 6.89
CA ILE A 48 7.29 -4.16 6.34
C ILE A 48 8.55 -4.80 6.92
N VAL A 49 9.67 -4.09 6.89
CA VAL A 49 10.95 -4.58 7.43
C VAL A 49 10.80 -4.93 8.91
N TYR A 50 10.16 -4.06 9.68
CA TYR A 50 9.95 -4.28 11.11
C TYR A 50 9.16 -5.57 11.38
N ILE A 51 8.11 -5.81 10.61
CA ILE A 51 7.27 -7.00 10.79
C ILE A 51 8.00 -8.26 10.34
N MET A 52 8.70 -8.20 9.21
CA MET A 52 9.35 -9.37 8.60
C MET A 52 10.65 -9.78 9.31
N ARG A 53 11.28 -8.87 10.05
CA ARG A 53 12.60 -9.11 10.68
C ARG A 53 12.63 -10.29 11.66
N LYS A 54 11.48 -10.65 12.23
CA LYS A 54 11.38 -11.73 13.20
C LYS A 54 11.47 -13.12 12.56
N GLU A 55 11.12 -13.20 11.28
CA GLU A 55 11.02 -14.47 10.56
C GLU A 55 12.07 -14.63 9.47
N LEU A 56 12.60 -13.51 8.98
CA LEU A 56 13.53 -13.50 7.85
C LEU A 56 14.86 -12.84 8.22
N ASP A 57 15.93 -13.35 7.61
CA ASP A 57 17.25 -12.76 7.75
C ASP A 57 17.39 -11.51 6.89
N THR A 58 18.51 -10.78 7.08
CA THR A 58 18.79 -9.53 6.37
C THR A 58 18.82 -9.70 4.87
N GLU A 59 19.36 -10.82 4.39
CA GLU A 59 19.48 -11.07 2.94
C GLU A 59 18.11 -11.26 2.30
N LYS A 60 17.22 -12.02 2.93
CA LYS A 60 15.85 -12.21 2.46
C LYS A 60 15.06 -10.89 2.46
N ILE A 61 15.24 -10.07 3.48
CA ILE A 61 14.62 -8.75 3.53
C ILE A 61 15.10 -7.88 2.38
N ARG A 62 16.40 -7.88 2.06
CA ARG A 62 16.91 -7.14 0.90
C ARG A 62 16.29 -7.60 -0.40
N GLU A 63 16.12 -8.90 -0.60
CA GLU A 63 15.48 -9.44 -1.80
C GLU A 63 14.03 -8.96 -1.91
N ILE A 64 13.30 -8.95 -0.80
CA ILE A 64 11.93 -8.45 -0.75
C ILE A 64 11.87 -6.96 -1.13
N LEU A 65 12.77 -6.15 -0.56
CA LEU A 65 12.81 -4.71 -0.86
C LEU A 65 13.11 -4.45 -2.34
N HIS A 66 14.03 -5.21 -2.94
CA HIS A 66 14.30 -5.12 -4.36
C HIS A 66 13.06 -5.47 -5.18
N THR A 67 12.37 -6.55 -4.84
CA THR A 67 11.14 -6.94 -5.52
C THR A 67 10.08 -5.85 -5.43
N LEU A 68 9.86 -5.31 -4.23
CA LEU A 68 8.85 -4.27 -4.02
C LEU A 68 9.14 -3.02 -4.85
N THR A 69 10.41 -2.61 -4.95
CA THR A 69 10.78 -1.43 -5.73
C THR A 69 10.76 -1.67 -7.24
N MET A 70 10.76 -2.93 -7.67
CA MET A 70 10.55 -3.29 -9.08
C MET A 70 9.08 -3.30 -9.45
N VAL A 71 8.22 -3.73 -8.54
CA VAL A 71 6.77 -3.87 -8.78
C VAL A 71 6.04 -2.55 -8.57
N PHE A 72 6.44 -1.80 -7.55
CA PHE A 72 5.76 -0.56 -7.15
C PHE A 72 6.68 0.65 -7.26
N SER A 73 6.08 1.81 -7.48
CA SER A 73 6.77 3.08 -7.29
C SER A 73 6.60 3.53 -5.85
N VAL A 74 7.70 3.88 -5.19
CA VAL A 74 7.65 4.34 -3.80
C VAL A 74 7.35 5.83 -3.77
N VAL A 75 6.31 6.22 -3.05
CA VAL A 75 5.94 7.62 -2.84
C VAL A 75 6.76 8.16 -1.68
N GLU A 76 7.62 9.15 -1.96
CA GLU A 76 8.42 9.78 -0.91
C GLU A 76 7.54 10.47 0.13
N LEU A 77 8.05 10.58 1.34
CA LEU A 77 7.41 11.35 2.41
C LEU A 77 8.07 12.71 2.52
N ARG A 78 7.28 13.76 2.31
CA ARG A 78 7.72 15.15 2.46
C ARG A 78 7.25 15.68 3.80
N GLU A 79 7.96 16.66 4.33
CA GLU A 79 7.52 17.35 5.54
C GLU A 79 6.07 17.83 5.40
N SER A 80 5.72 18.39 4.23
CA SER A 80 4.36 18.86 3.97
C SER A 80 3.31 17.75 4.04
N ASP A 81 3.66 16.52 3.64
CA ASP A 81 2.76 15.37 3.74
C ASP A 81 2.45 15.04 5.20
N LEU A 82 3.48 15.07 6.05
CA LEU A 82 3.34 14.77 7.47
C LEU A 82 2.46 15.80 8.18
N LEU A 83 2.62 17.08 7.82
CA LEU A 83 1.83 18.16 8.40
C LEU A 83 0.38 18.11 7.92
N LYS A 84 0.15 17.86 6.63
CA LYS A 84 -1.19 17.71 6.08
C LYS A 84 -1.94 16.54 6.70
N ALA A 85 -1.24 15.41 6.86
CA ALA A 85 -1.84 14.21 7.47
C ALA A 85 -2.29 14.48 8.90
N ALA A 86 -1.54 15.27 9.67
CA ALA A 86 -1.88 15.61 11.04
C ALA A 86 -3.18 16.42 11.15
N GLU A 87 -3.57 17.13 10.10
CA GLU A 87 -4.77 17.97 10.07
C GLU A 87 -6.01 17.23 9.55
N LEU A 88 -5.84 16.02 8.97
CA LEU A 88 -6.97 15.26 8.45
C LEU A 88 -7.76 14.59 9.58
N PRO A 89 -9.09 14.45 9.40
CA PRO A 89 -9.93 13.83 10.42
C PRO A 89 -9.87 12.30 10.35
N PHE A 90 -8.69 11.75 10.58
CA PHE A 90 -8.44 10.31 10.62
C PHE A 90 -8.15 9.87 12.05
N ASP A 91 -8.65 8.71 12.44
CA ASP A 91 -8.34 8.12 13.73
C ASP A 91 -6.90 7.61 13.79
N ASP A 92 -6.38 7.14 12.66
CA ASP A 92 -5.05 6.59 12.54
C ASP A 92 -4.18 7.50 11.67
N TYR A 93 -3.06 7.96 12.24
CA TYR A 93 -2.16 8.89 11.57
C TYR A 93 -1.49 8.25 10.33
N GLU A 94 -1.14 6.97 10.41
CA GLU A 94 -0.52 6.27 9.28
C GLU A 94 -1.49 6.19 8.10
N ASP A 95 -2.77 5.96 8.36
CA ASP A 95 -3.80 5.97 7.32
C ASP A 95 -3.96 7.36 6.71
N ALA A 96 -3.86 8.40 7.53
CA ALA A 96 -3.86 9.79 7.04
C ALA A 96 -2.68 10.04 6.10
N ILE A 97 -1.49 9.55 6.44
CA ILE A 97 -0.30 9.66 5.58
C ILE A 97 -0.54 8.93 4.25
N GLN A 98 -1.11 7.73 4.29
CA GLN A 98 -1.45 6.99 3.07
C GLN A 98 -2.38 7.81 2.18
N SER A 99 -3.40 8.42 2.78
CA SER A 99 -4.35 9.26 2.05
C SER A 99 -3.68 10.48 1.39
N VAL A 100 -2.78 11.15 2.10
CA VAL A 100 -2.03 12.30 1.56
C VAL A 100 -1.14 11.86 0.40
N CYS A 101 -0.44 10.73 0.55
CA CYS A 101 0.39 10.18 -0.52
C CYS A 101 -0.43 9.84 -1.77
N ALA A 102 -1.57 9.19 -1.58
CA ALA A 102 -2.46 8.83 -2.68
C ALA A 102 -2.97 10.07 -3.42
N THR A 103 -3.33 11.11 -2.68
CA THR A 103 -3.78 12.37 -3.25
C THR A 103 -2.68 13.03 -4.08
N ARG A 104 -1.45 13.05 -3.56
CA ARG A 104 -0.34 13.70 -4.24
C ARG A 104 0.03 13.05 -5.57
N VAL A 105 -0.01 11.72 -5.63
CA VAL A 105 0.26 11.00 -6.89
C VAL A 105 -0.97 10.87 -7.79
N ARG A 106 -2.11 11.40 -7.36
CA ARG A 106 -3.38 11.32 -8.07
C ARG A 106 -3.82 9.90 -8.34
N ALA A 107 -3.72 9.05 -7.32
CA ALA A 107 -4.20 7.68 -7.40
C ALA A 107 -5.71 7.67 -7.60
N ASP A 108 -6.19 6.70 -8.36
CA ASP A 108 -7.62 6.49 -8.55
C ASP A 108 -8.24 5.83 -7.32
N TYR A 109 -7.47 4.95 -6.67
CA TYR A 109 -7.91 4.21 -5.47
C TYR A 109 -6.78 4.01 -4.49
N ILE A 110 -7.16 3.86 -3.22
CA ILE A 110 -6.32 3.26 -2.19
C ILE A 110 -6.81 1.83 -2.04
N VAL A 111 -5.95 0.86 -2.34
CA VAL A 111 -6.29 -0.55 -2.22
C VAL A 111 -6.02 -1.00 -0.79
N THR A 112 -7.07 -1.35 -0.07
CA THR A 112 -6.99 -1.70 1.35
C THR A 112 -8.08 -2.71 1.70
N ARG A 113 -7.84 -3.48 2.77
CA ARG A 113 -8.87 -4.35 3.35
C ARG A 113 -9.82 -3.61 4.29
N ASN A 114 -9.43 -2.42 4.72
CA ASN A 114 -10.14 -1.64 5.74
C ASN A 114 -10.69 -0.34 5.14
N GLU A 115 -11.61 -0.48 4.18
CA GLU A 115 -12.17 0.66 3.44
C GLU A 115 -12.76 1.74 4.36
N LYS A 116 -13.37 1.33 5.47
CA LYS A 116 -13.98 2.25 6.43
C LYS A 116 -12.97 3.18 7.11
N ASP A 117 -11.70 2.76 7.19
CA ASP A 117 -10.66 3.59 7.80
C ASP A 117 -10.27 4.77 6.90
N PHE A 118 -10.69 4.74 5.64
CA PHE A 118 -10.39 5.77 4.64
C PHE A 118 -11.63 6.54 4.19
N VAL A 119 -12.71 6.49 4.93
CA VAL A 119 -13.98 7.16 4.56
C VAL A 119 -13.80 8.67 4.38
N ASN A 120 -12.86 9.29 5.09
CA ASN A 120 -12.57 10.71 5.00
C ASN A 120 -11.45 11.05 4.00
N SER A 121 -10.96 10.06 3.24
CA SER A 121 -9.93 10.28 2.24
C SER A 121 -10.51 10.92 0.97
N PRO A 122 -9.82 11.92 0.37
CA PRO A 122 -10.17 12.41 -0.96
C PRO A 122 -10.06 11.34 -2.04
N VAL A 123 -9.17 10.36 -1.87
CA VAL A 123 -9.03 9.22 -2.78
C VAL A 123 -9.85 8.06 -2.23
N GLN A 124 -10.71 7.51 -3.06
CA GLN A 124 -11.60 6.43 -2.66
C GLN A 124 -10.82 5.15 -2.33
N ALA A 125 -11.17 4.52 -1.21
CA ALA A 125 -10.64 3.21 -0.86
C ALA A 125 -11.43 2.11 -1.58
N ILE A 126 -10.74 1.02 -1.92
CA ILE A 126 -11.33 -0.14 -2.55
C ILE A 126 -10.61 -1.39 -2.05
N SER A 127 -11.36 -2.48 -1.87
CA SER A 127 -10.75 -3.76 -1.49
C SER A 127 -10.01 -4.39 -2.69
N PRO A 128 -9.06 -5.31 -2.45
CA PRO A 128 -8.46 -6.08 -3.54
C PRO A 128 -9.50 -6.75 -4.43
N THR A 129 -10.50 -7.39 -3.82
CA THR A 129 -11.60 -8.02 -4.56
C THR A 129 -12.36 -7.01 -5.42
N GLY A 130 -12.68 -5.84 -4.83
CA GLY A 130 -13.39 -4.78 -5.54
C GLY A 130 -12.60 -4.23 -6.72
N LEU A 131 -11.29 -4.06 -6.54
CA LEU A 131 -10.42 -3.59 -7.63
C LEU A 131 -10.40 -4.59 -8.78
N LEU A 132 -10.28 -5.87 -8.48
CA LEU A 132 -10.21 -6.92 -9.51
C LEU A 132 -11.49 -7.00 -10.35
N LYS A 133 -12.62 -6.58 -9.81
CA LYS A 133 -13.89 -6.52 -10.55
C LYS A 133 -13.93 -5.39 -11.58
N GLN A 134 -12.97 -4.47 -11.54
CA GLN A 134 -12.87 -3.38 -12.52
C GLN A 134 -12.25 -3.84 -13.84
N PHE A 135 -11.72 -5.05 -13.89
CA PHE A 135 -11.03 -5.60 -15.07
C PHE A 135 -11.85 -6.67 -15.78
#